data_cd3b4d0b7f67a7ec6b1097614681307d
#
_entry.id   cd3b4d0b7f67a7ec6b1097614681307d
#
_cell.length_a   1.000
_cell.length_b   1.000
_cell.length_c   1.000
_cell.angle_alpha   90.00
_cell.angle_beta   90.00
_cell.angle_gamma   90.00
#
_symmetry.space_group_name_H-M   'P 1'
#
loop_
_entity.id
_entity.type
_entity.pdbx_description
1 polymer ?
#
loop_
_entity_poly.entity_id
_entity_poly.type
_entity_poly.pdbx_seq_one_letter_code
_entity_poly.pdbx_strand_id
1 'polypeptide(L)'
;MIFLIGCHPSISKEKFTPGTPEFKGQKLFKDMACNACHSIDGTLNRGPTFKNHYGKEIRHTDGSVVIIDDQYIRESIIAPRKFIAEGFPPIMPSYKPVLNDEDIANLIVYIKTLK
;
A
#
# COMPACT_ATOMS: atom_id res chain seq x y z
N MET A 1 -4.05 5.17 49.07
CA MET A 1 -3.13 4.47 48.14
C MET A 1 -3.62 4.70 46.71
N ILE A 2 -2.84 5.35 45.93
CA ILE A 2 -3.25 5.75 44.58
C ILE A 2 -2.71 4.74 43.64
N PHE A 3 -3.59 4.05 42.98
CA PHE A 3 -3.19 3.24 41.83
C PHE A 3 -3.19 4.09 40.62
N LEU A 4 -2.03 4.42 40.17
CA LEU A 4 -1.86 4.88 38.85
C LEU A 4 -2.10 3.68 37.91
N ILE A 5 -3.34 3.54 37.58
CA ILE A 5 -3.63 2.80 36.39
C ILE A 5 -3.01 3.62 35.28
N GLY A 6 -1.82 3.23 34.83
CA GLY A 6 -1.29 3.79 33.65
C GLY A 6 -2.32 3.60 32.57
N CYS A 7 -2.94 4.70 32.15
CA CYS A 7 -3.48 4.74 30.83
C CYS A 7 -2.29 4.43 29.94
N HIS A 8 -2.18 3.19 29.58
CA HIS A 8 -1.40 2.89 28.42
C HIS A 8 -2.12 3.60 27.29
N PRO A 9 -1.55 4.69 26.77
CA PRO A 9 -1.92 5.00 25.41
C PRO A 9 -1.75 3.67 24.71
N SER A 10 -2.75 3.24 23.98
CA SER A 10 -2.53 2.23 23.01
C SER A 10 -1.45 2.79 22.09
N ILE A 11 -0.24 2.63 22.52
CA ILE A 11 0.88 2.69 21.63
C ILE A 11 0.53 1.56 20.67
N SER A 12 0.00 1.94 19.54
CA SER A 12 0.03 1.07 18.40
C SER A 12 1.47 0.61 18.36
N LYS A 13 1.71 -0.60 18.82
CA LYS A 13 3.03 -1.19 18.70
C LYS A 13 3.34 -1.07 17.25
N GLU A 14 4.25 -0.19 16.91
CA GLU A 14 4.67 -0.08 15.53
C GLU A 14 5.09 -1.48 15.15
N LYS A 15 4.35 -2.06 14.22
CA LYS A 15 4.52 -3.43 13.78
C LYS A 15 5.92 -3.69 13.24
N PHE A 16 6.59 -2.62 12.83
CA PHE A 16 7.89 -2.66 12.18
C PHE A 16 8.91 -1.85 12.95
N THR A 17 10.15 -2.35 12.94
CA THR A 17 11.28 -1.66 13.55
C THR A 17 11.68 -0.44 12.72
N PRO A 18 11.84 0.74 13.33
CA PRO A 18 12.33 1.92 12.64
C PRO A 18 13.63 1.64 11.86
N GLY A 19 13.71 2.19 10.66
CA GLY A 19 14.86 2.02 9.77
C GLY A 19 14.81 0.80 8.86
N THR A 20 13.86 -0.12 9.07
CA THR A 20 13.66 -1.26 8.16
C THR A 20 12.91 -0.85 6.90
N PRO A 21 13.03 -1.60 5.78
CA PRO A 21 12.25 -1.35 4.58
C PRO A 21 10.75 -1.34 4.84
N GLU A 22 10.24 -2.24 5.66
CA GLU A 22 8.83 -2.34 6.02
C GLU A 22 8.34 -1.06 6.72
N PHE A 23 9.12 -0.56 7.66
CA PHE A 23 8.82 0.67 8.36
C PHE A 23 8.83 1.87 7.41
N LYS A 24 9.85 1.98 6.57
CA LYS A 24 9.96 3.05 5.58
C LYS A 24 8.80 3.00 4.58
N GLY A 25 8.45 1.81 4.13
CA GLY A 25 7.31 1.61 3.22
C GLY A 25 5.99 1.99 3.86
N GLN A 26 5.77 1.63 5.12
CA GLN A 26 4.56 2.02 5.85
C GLN A 26 4.47 3.55 6.00
N LYS A 27 5.59 4.19 6.31
CA LYS A 27 5.63 5.64 6.40
C LYS A 27 5.31 6.31 5.07
N LEU A 28 5.90 5.84 3.98
CA LEU A 28 5.61 6.34 2.64
C LEU A 28 4.15 6.13 2.25
N PHE A 29 3.57 4.99 2.59
CA PHE A 29 2.16 4.68 2.34
C PHE A 29 1.24 5.74 2.94
N LYS A 30 1.56 6.21 4.13
CA LYS A 30 0.82 7.28 4.80
C LYS A 30 1.17 8.66 4.22
N ASP A 31 2.45 8.96 4.10
CA ASP A 31 2.93 10.28 3.68
C ASP A 31 2.51 10.62 2.25
N MET A 32 2.45 9.62 1.37
CA MET A 32 2.03 9.75 -0.02
C MET A 32 0.53 9.58 -0.21
N ALA A 33 -0.23 9.47 0.87
CA ALA A 33 -1.68 9.31 0.87
C ALA A 33 -2.19 8.09 0.09
N CYS A 34 -1.40 7.04 -0.01
CA CYS A 34 -1.84 5.77 -0.61
C CYS A 34 -3.06 5.22 0.12
N ASN A 35 -3.10 5.39 1.45
CA ASN A 35 -4.20 4.98 2.30
C ASN A 35 -5.51 5.76 2.07
N ALA A 36 -5.48 6.86 1.36
CA ALA A 36 -6.68 7.59 1.01
C ALA A 36 -7.57 6.80 0.04
N CYS A 37 -6.97 5.95 -0.79
CA CYS A 37 -7.66 5.17 -1.81
C CYS A 37 -7.51 3.65 -1.63
N HIS A 38 -6.44 3.19 -0.99
CA HIS A 38 -6.17 1.77 -0.78
C HIS A 38 -6.28 1.41 0.69
N SER A 39 -7.31 0.62 1.02
CA SER A 39 -7.44 0.07 2.37
C SER A 39 -6.43 -1.05 2.60
N ILE A 40 -6.19 -1.35 3.87
CA ILE A 40 -5.35 -2.49 4.28
C ILE A 40 -6.14 -3.58 5.01
N ASP A 41 -7.43 -3.37 5.17
CA ASP A 41 -8.32 -4.25 5.95
C ASP A 41 -9.39 -4.95 5.11
N GLY A 42 -9.38 -4.76 3.80
CA GLY A 42 -10.33 -5.35 2.87
C GLY A 42 -11.56 -4.51 2.58
N THR A 43 -11.72 -3.34 3.22
CA THR A 43 -12.85 -2.45 2.93
C THR A 43 -12.76 -1.87 1.53
N LEU A 44 -13.91 -1.61 0.93
CA LEU A 44 -13.99 -0.98 -0.39
C LEU A 44 -13.57 0.48 -0.32
N ASN A 45 -12.80 0.90 -1.29
CA ASN A 45 -12.39 2.27 -1.46
C ASN A 45 -12.20 2.57 -2.96
N ARG A 46 -11.59 3.68 -3.31
CA ARG A 46 -11.40 4.12 -4.70
C ARG A 46 -10.35 3.30 -5.45
N GLY A 47 -9.49 2.60 -4.74
CA GLY A 47 -8.53 1.66 -5.29
C GLY A 47 -8.68 0.28 -4.67
N PRO A 48 -8.03 -0.75 -5.24
CA PRO A 48 -8.04 -2.09 -4.66
C PRO A 48 -7.48 -2.10 -3.23
N THR A 49 -8.08 -2.92 -2.35
CA THR A 49 -7.50 -3.12 -1.03
C THR A 49 -6.14 -3.81 -1.15
N PHE A 50 -5.20 -3.43 -0.28
CA PHE A 50 -3.90 -4.08 -0.23
C PHE A 50 -3.88 -5.30 0.69
N LYS A 51 -4.98 -5.58 1.39
CA LYS A 51 -5.09 -6.82 2.15
C LYS A 51 -5.01 -8.03 1.22
N ASN A 52 -4.03 -8.87 1.45
CA ASN A 52 -3.76 -10.05 0.61
C ASN A 52 -3.57 -9.71 -0.88
N HIS A 53 -3.11 -8.52 -1.17
CA HIS A 53 -3.01 -8.01 -2.54
C HIS A 53 -1.89 -8.69 -3.33
N TYR A 54 -0.71 -8.77 -2.75
CA TYR A 54 0.45 -9.38 -3.40
C TYR A 54 0.20 -10.87 -3.70
N GLY A 55 0.48 -11.25 -4.93
CA GLY A 55 0.31 -12.64 -5.39
C GLY A 55 -1.08 -12.98 -5.91
N LYS A 56 -2.05 -12.09 -5.79
CA LYS A 56 -3.38 -12.29 -6.37
C LYS A 56 -3.40 -12.04 -7.87
N GLU A 57 -4.38 -12.64 -8.53
CA GLU A 57 -4.76 -12.23 -9.89
C GLU A 57 -5.55 -10.93 -9.84
N ILE A 58 -5.29 -10.05 -10.79
CA ILE A 58 -6.07 -8.85 -10.99
C ILE A 58 -6.50 -8.75 -12.46
N ARG A 59 -7.77 -8.42 -12.66
CA ARG A 59 -8.35 -8.17 -13.98
C ARG A 59 -8.39 -6.68 -14.23
N HIS A 60 -8.03 -6.29 -15.43
CA HIS A 60 -8.06 -4.91 -15.89
C HIS A 60 -9.24 -4.63 -16.81
N THR A 61 -9.53 -3.35 -17.00
CA THR A 61 -10.63 -2.89 -17.88
C THR A 61 -10.45 -3.32 -19.33
N ASP A 62 -9.21 -3.57 -19.77
CA ASP A 62 -8.92 -4.08 -21.11
C ASP A 62 -9.08 -5.61 -21.25
N GLY A 63 -9.49 -6.29 -20.17
CA GLY A 63 -9.68 -7.73 -20.11
C GLY A 63 -8.43 -8.52 -19.76
N SER A 64 -7.27 -7.88 -19.64
CA SER A 64 -6.04 -8.57 -19.25
C SER A 64 -6.11 -9.01 -17.77
N VAL A 65 -5.48 -10.14 -17.49
CA VAL A 65 -5.38 -10.70 -16.13
C VAL A 65 -3.90 -10.98 -15.86
N VAL A 66 -3.38 -10.45 -14.77
CA VAL A 66 -1.99 -10.66 -14.36
C VAL A 66 -1.92 -11.00 -12.88
N ILE A 67 -0.79 -11.57 -12.48
CA ILE A 67 -0.48 -11.77 -11.06
C ILE A 67 0.18 -10.49 -10.54
N ILE A 68 -0.26 -10.03 -9.37
CA ILE A 68 0.32 -8.86 -8.71
C ILE A 68 1.65 -9.26 -8.09
N ASP A 69 2.72 -8.83 -8.74
CA ASP A 69 4.10 -9.05 -8.32
C ASP A 69 4.82 -7.70 -8.11
N ASP A 70 6.11 -7.75 -7.82
CA ASP A 70 6.92 -6.56 -7.60
C ASP A 70 6.85 -5.60 -8.80
N GLN A 71 7.01 -6.13 -10.00
CA GLN A 71 7.00 -5.32 -11.22
C GLN A 71 5.64 -4.68 -11.45
N TYR A 72 4.57 -5.41 -11.23
CA TYR A 72 3.21 -4.89 -11.37
C TYR A 72 2.95 -3.71 -10.43
N ILE A 73 3.33 -3.85 -9.15
CA ILE A 73 3.16 -2.78 -8.15
C ILE A 73 4.00 -1.56 -8.54
N ARG A 74 5.25 -1.79 -8.92
CA ARG A 74 6.13 -0.71 -9.38
C ARG A 74 5.52 0.05 -10.54
N GLU A 75 5.04 -0.65 -11.55
CA GLU A 75 4.43 -0.05 -12.73
C GLU A 75 3.14 0.70 -12.37
N SER A 76 2.36 0.19 -11.45
CA SER A 76 1.14 0.85 -10.98
C SER A 76 1.43 2.17 -10.27
N ILE A 77 2.56 2.29 -9.60
CA ILE A 77 3.00 3.53 -8.94
C ILE A 77 3.51 4.54 -9.95
N ILE A 78 4.26 4.08 -10.95
CA ILE A 78 4.91 4.93 -11.96
C ILE A 78 3.96 5.30 -13.09
N ALA A 79 3.21 4.34 -13.59
CA ALA A 79 2.32 4.48 -14.74
C ALA A 79 0.93 3.90 -14.44
N PRO A 80 0.17 4.50 -13.50
CA PRO A 80 -1.07 3.92 -13.01
C PRO A 80 -2.18 3.83 -14.05
N ARG A 81 -2.07 4.58 -15.15
CA ARG A 81 -3.09 4.57 -16.21
C ARG A 81 -2.83 3.54 -17.30
N LYS A 82 -1.68 2.86 -17.26
CA LYS A 82 -1.37 1.81 -18.25
C LYS A 82 -2.32 0.62 -18.11
N PHE A 83 -2.61 0.22 -16.88
CA PHE A 83 -3.58 -0.82 -16.58
C PHE A 83 -4.49 -0.35 -15.47
N ILE A 84 -5.80 -0.36 -15.72
CA ILE A 84 -6.79 0.08 -14.75
C ILE A 84 -7.54 -1.14 -14.25
N ALA A 85 -7.51 -1.36 -12.94
CA ALA A 85 -8.23 -2.46 -12.30
C ALA A 85 -9.73 -2.36 -12.58
N GLU A 86 -10.32 -3.48 -12.98
CA GLU A 86 -11.76 -3.56 -13.25
C GLU A 86 -12.56 -3.16 -12.00
N GLY A 87 -13.53 -2.29 -12.17
CA GLY A 87 -14.38 -1.80 -11.09
C GLY A 87 -13.84 -0.58 -10.35
N PHE A 88 -12.69 -0.03 -10.76
CA PHE A 88 -12.09 1.13 -10.12
C PHE A 88 -11.90 2.29 -11.11
N PRO A 89 -12.04 3.55 -10.63
CA PRO A 89 -11.84 4.71 -11.49
C PRO A 89 -10.35 4.96 -11.78
N PRO A 90 -10.02 5.55 -12.94
CA PRO A 90 -8.63 5.84 -13.33
C PRO A 90 -8.12 7.13 -12.72
N ILE A 91 -8.10 7.24 -11.41
CA ILE A 91 -7.83 8.48 -10.68
C ILE A 91 -6.49 8.49 -9.93
N MET A 92 -5.75 7.38 -9.91
CA MET A 92 -4.46 7.32 -9.24
C MET A 92 -3.45 8.21 -9.95
N PRO A 93 -2.77 9.13 -9.23
CA PRO A 93 -1.71 9.93 -9.82
C PRO A 93 -0.43 9.10 -10.01
N SER A 94 0.43 9.54 -10.93
CA SER A 94 1.77 8.97 -11.03
C SER A 94 2.68 9.55 -9.96
N TYR A 95 3.40 8.67 -9.27
CA TYR A 95 4.40 9.07 -8.27
C TYR A 95 5.83 9.09 -8.83
N LYS A 96 5.98 8.92 -10.15
CA LYS A 96 7.30 8.92 -10.79
C LYS A 96 8.15 10.17 -10.44
N PRO A 97 7.59 11.39 -10.41
CA PRO A 97 8.38 12.57 -10.08
C PRO A 97 8.76 12.69 -8.61
N VAL A 98 8.09 11.96 -7.71
CA VAL A 98 8.17 12.17 -6.27
C VAL A 98 8.93 11.03 -5.58
N LEU A 99 8.75 9.79 -6.05
CA LEU A 99 9.35 8.61 -5.44
C LEU A 99 10.51 8.09 -6.28
N ASN A 100 11.62 7.79 -5.62
CA ASN A 100 12.75 7.13 -6.25
C ASN A 100 12.61 5.59 -6.20
N ASP A 101 13.55 4.88 -6.79
CA ASP A 101 13.51 3.42 -6.86
C ASP A 101 13.55 2.76 -5.47
N GLU A 102 14.31 3.33 -4.54
CA GLU A 102 14.38 2.83 -3.17
C GLU A 102 13.04 3.01 -2.44
N ASP A 103 12.41 4.15 -2.59
CA ASP A 103 11.09 4.42 -2.02
C ASP A 103 10.06 3.40 -2.50
N ILE A 104 10.04 3.15 -3.80
CA ILE A 104 9.13 2.19 -4.41
C ILE A 104 9.41 0.78 -3.90
N ALA A 105 10.68 0.39 -3.80
CA ALA A 105 11.06 -0.90 -3.25
C ALA A 105 10.58 -1.08 -1.81
N ASN A 106 10.71 -0.04 -0.98
CA ASN A 106 10.23 -0.05 0.39
C ASN A 106 8.70 -0.16 0.48
N LEU A 107 7.98 0.55 -0.39
CA LEU A 107 6.52 0.41 -0.49
C LEU A 107 6.11 -1.01 -0.86
N ILE A 108 6.78 -1.64 -1.80
CA ILE A 108 6.50 -3.02 -2.21
C ILE A 108 6.73 -3.97 -1.04
N VAL A 109 7.84 -3.82 -0.31
CA VAL A 109 8.11 -4.64 0.88
C VAL A 109 7.00 -4.50 1.90
N TYR A 110 6.53 -3.28 2.16
CA TYR A 110 5.40 -3.05 3.06
C TYR A 110 4.12 -3.73 2.56
N ILE A 111 3.77 -3.54 1.30
CA ILE A 111 2.55 -4.12 0.72
C ILE A 111 2.55 -5.65 0.85
N LYS A 112 3.70 -6.30 0.68
CA LYS A 112 3.84 -7.76 0.87
C LYS A 112 3.49 -8.22 2.28
N THR A 113 3.59 -7.37 3.28
CA THR A 113 3.26 -7.71 4.66
C THR A 113 1.76 -7.71 4.96
N LEU A 114 0.95 -7.16 4.08
CA LEU A 114 -0.48 -6.96 4.30
C LEU A 114 -1.27 -8.23 3.96
N LYS A 115 -1.58 -8.96 4.99
CA LYS A 115 -2.35 -10.23 4.93
C LYS A 115 -3.69 -10.09 5.62
#